data_a33cce68cab63150191a2981bfe0bf51
#
_entry.id   a33cce68cab63150191a2981bfe0bf51
#
_cell.length_a   1.000
_cell.length_b   1.000
_cell.length_c   1.000
_cell.angle_alpha   90.00
_cell.angle_beta   90.00
_cell.angle_gamma   90.00
#
_symmetry.space_group_name_H-M   'P 1'
#
loop_
_entity.id
_entity.type
_entity.pdbx_description
1 polymer ?
#
loop_
_entity_poly.entity_id
_entity_poly.type
_entity_poly.pdbx_seq_one_letter_code
_entity_poly.pdbx_strand_id
1 'polypeptide(L)'
;MTRQLWPVEVTVMVKERQPIAEATMGRKAGFIDDEGVWIPATFYQEAKAKPSVKLKVLGLTPQSLSYWKDIYPLILNSPVEITALDWRDPSNLILDTVLGKVHCGTYLNQEQFLEQLQALGKLSKLSSQVPQERIIYLDLSNPDAPSVHLKDIPPKSD
;
A
#
# COMPACT_ATOMS: atom_id res chain seq x y z
N MET A 1 -49.97 29.98 28.70
CA MET A 1 -49.47 29.07 27.66
C MET A 1 -48.11 28.55 28.09
N THR A 2 -48.05 27.33 28.53
CA THR A 2 -46.79 26.64 28.82
C THR A 2 -46.28 26.03 27.54
N ARG A 3 -45.17 26.54 27.00
CA ARG A 3 -44.44 25.89 25.92
C ARG A 3 -43.76 24.66 26.51
N GLN A 4 -44.23 23.49 26.19
CA GLN A 4 -43.49 22.24 26.40
C GLN A 4 -42.32 22.22 25.44
N LEU A 5 -41.11 22.50 25.98
CA LEU A 5 -39.87 22.24 25.26
C LEU A 5 -39.63 20.72 25.30
N TRP A 6 -39.88 20.07 24.19
CA TRP A 6 -39.48 18.68 24.03
C TRP A 6 -37.93 18.60 24.06
N PRO A 7 -37.34 17.71 24.86
CA PRO A 7 -35.92 17.51 24.78
C PRO A 7 -35.56 17.01 23.36
N VAL A 8 -34.77 17.79 22.66
CA VAL A 8 -34.18 17.35 21.39
C VAL A 8 -33.09 16.36 21.75
N GLU A 9 -33.37 15.09 21.56
CA GLU A 9 -32.37 14.04 21.71
C GLU A 9 -31.44 14.07 20.50
N VAL A 10 -30.20 14.49 20.69
CA VAL A 10 -29.16 14.47 19.67
C VAL A 10 -28.35 13.18 19.86
N THR A 11 -28.61 12.20 18.99
CA THR A 11 -27.78 10.98 18.96
C THR A 11 -26.55 11.23 18.11
N VAL A 12 -25.38 11.30 18.75
CA VAL A 12 -24.08 11.41 18.05
C VAL A 12 -23.53 10.01 17.86
N MET A 13 -23.54 9.52 16.62
CA MET A 13 -22.85 8.28 16.26
C MET A 13 -21.38 8.60 16.00
N VAL A 14 -20.50 8.18 16.91
CA VAL A 14 -19.06 8.28 16.74
C VAL A 14 -18.56 6.96 16.17
N LYS A 15 -18.13 6.95 14.90
CA LYS A 15 -17.40 5.84 14.31
C LYS A 15 -15.91 6.09 14.53
N GLU A 16 -15.27 5.29 15.38
CA GLU A 16 -13.82 5.32 15.52
C GLU A 16 -13.17 4.80 14.24
N ARG A 17 -12.23 5.59 13.67
CA ARG A 17 -11.48 5.19 12.48
C ARG A 17 -10.39 4.20 12.86
N GLN A 18 -10.36 3.08 12.15
CA GLN A 18 -9.37 2.04 12.34
C GLN A 18 -8.20 2.28 11.37
N PRO A 19 -6.97 2.51 11.85
CA PRO A 19 -5.82 2.60 10.98
C PRO A 19 -5.51 1.23 10.37
N ILE A 20 -5.25 1.22 9.06
CA ILE A 20 -4.90 0.00 8.32
C ILE A 20 -3.47 0.02 7.77
N ALA A 21 -2.88 1.18 7.67
CA ALA A 21 -1.51 1.35 7.23
C ALA A 21 -0.81 2.49 7.98
N GLU A 22 0.47 2.29 8.26
CA GLU A 22 1.38 3.36 8.65
C GLU A 22 1.79 4.13 7.39
N ALA A 23 1.79 5.46 7.44
CA ALA A 23 2.01 6.27 6.25
C ALA A 23 2.88 7.49 6.51
N THR A 24 3.58 7.93 5.46
CA THR A 24 4.30 9.21 5.43
C THR A 24 3.76 10.12 4.33
N MET A 25 3.59 11.40 4.65
CA MET A 25 3.18 12.44 3.72
C MET A 25 4.12 13.64 3.87
N GLY A 26 5.05 13.81 2.94
CA GLY A 26 6.15 14.75 3.08
C GLY A 26 6.99 14.40 4.33
N ARG A 27 7.10 15.33 5.26
CA ARG A 27 7.81 15.14 6.53
C ARG A 27 6.92 14.65 7.68
N LYS A 28 5.65 14.43 7.41
CA LYS A 28 4.68 13.99 8.43
C LYS A 28 4.57 12.47 8.43
N ALA A 29 4.56 11.90 9.63
CA ALA A 29 4.24 10.50 9.85
C ALA A 29 2.84 10.37 10.45
N GLY A 30 2.13 9.32 10.09
CA GLY A 30 0.78 9.06 10.58
C GLY A 30 0.27 7.72 10.10
N PHE A 31 -1.03 7.63 10.03
CA PHE A 31 -1.76 6.44 9.59
C PHE A 31 -2.84 6.82 8.58
N ILE A 32 -3.30 5.86 7.84
CA ILE A 32 -4.49 5.98 7.00
C ILE A 32 -5.47 4.85 7.31
N ASP A 33 -6.76 5.14 7.17
CA ASP A 33 -7.82 4.14 7.25
C ASP A 33 -8.12 3.53 5.88
N ASP A 34 -9.08 2.62 5.83
CA ASP A 34 -9.51 1.95 4.60
C ASP A 34 -10.15 2.89 3.57
N GLU A 35 -10.66 4.04 4.01
CA GLU A 35 -11.20 5.09 3.13
C GLU A 35 -10.13 6.09 2.64
N GLY A 36 -8.88 5.97 3.10
CA GLY A 36 -7.80 6.88 2.77
C GLY A 36 -7.81 8.17 3.60
N VAL A 37 -8.43 8.16 4.76
CA VAL A 37 -8.42 9.31 5.67
C VAL A 37 -7.13 9.31 6.47
N TRP A 38 -6.44 10.44 6.46
CA TRP A 38 -5.21 10.65 7.21
C TRP A 38 -5.49 10.78 8.71
N ILE A 39 -4.76 10.00 9.51
CA ILE A 39 -4.78 10.04 10.96
C ILE A 39 -3.37 10.44 11.44
N PRO A 40 -3.18 11.65 12.01
CA PRO A 40 -1.87 12.07 12.49
C PRO A 40 -1.32 11.12 13.57
N ALA A 41 -0.02 10.85 13.54
CA ALA A 41 0.64 10.02 14.57
C ALA A 41 0.49 10.60 15.99
N THR A 42 0.35 11.93 16.08
CA THR A 42 0.11 12.65 17.33
C THR A 42 -1.17 12.21 18.05
N PHE A 43 -2.14 11.69 17.29
CA PHE A 43 -3.39 11.17 17.84
C PHE A 43 -3.17 9.99 18.81
N TYR A 44 -2.08 9.24 18.61
CA TYR A 44 -1.73 8.08 19.43
C TYR A 44 -0.59 8.35 20.43
N GLN A 45 -0.12 9.59 20.57
CA GLN A 45 0.99 9.92 21.48
C GLN A 45 0.66 9.65 22.94
N GLU A 46 -0.60 9.85 23.33
CA GLU A 46 -1.08 9.59 24.68
C GLU A 46 -1.65 8.17 24.86
N ALA A 47 -1.79 7.42 23.78
CA ALA A 47 -2.29 6.05 23.83
C ALA A 47 -1.22 5.10 24.38
N LYS A 48 -1.62 4.17 25.23
CA LYS A 48 -0.72 3.15 25.82
C LYS A 48 -0.06 2.23 24.80
N ALA A 49 -0.62 2.15 23.56
CA ALA A 49 -0.07 1.38 22.46
C ALA A 49 -0.33 2.07 21.13
N LYS A 50 0.68 2.11 20.26
CA LYS A 50 0.50 2.49 18.86
C LYS A 50 -0.29 1.39 18.13
N PRO A 51 -1.11 1.75 17.12
CA PRO A 51 -1.73 0.76 16.26
C PRO A 51 -0.70 -0.16 15.64
N SER A 52 -0.93 -1.47 15.71
CA SER A 52 -0.09 -2.46 15.03
C SER A 52 -0.69 -2.72 13.65
N VAL A 53 -0.06 -2.16 12.63
CA VAL A 53 -0.46 -2.34 11.23
C VAL A 53 0.70 -2.97 10.46
N LYS A 54 0.38 -3.84 9.50
CA LYS A 54 1.39 -4.53 8.71
C LYS A 54 1.79 -3.76 7.47
N LEU A 55 0.86 -2.98 6.91
CA LEU A 55 1.07 -2.24 5.67
C LEU A 55 1.74 -0.90 5.96
N LYS A 56 2.72 -0.56 5.13
CA LYS A 56 3.38 0.75 5.12
C LYS A 56 3.17 1.46 3.79
N VAL A 57 2.93 2.75 3.83
CA VAL A 57 2.78 3.58 2.64
C VAL A 57 3.69 4.79 2.74
N LEU A 58 4.68 4.87 1.86
CA LEU A 58 5.69 5.93 1.87
C LEU A 58 5.42 6.96 0.78
N GLY A 59 5.60 8.22 1.09
CA GLY A 59 5.56 9.30 0.11
C GLY A 59 4.17 9.63 -0.40
N LEU A 60 3.14 9.51 0.45
CA LEU A 60 1.79 9.94 0.10
C LEU A 60 1.76 11.41 -0.29
N THR A 61 0.94 11.70 -1.28
CA THR A 61 0.53 13.05 -1.70
C THR A 61 -1.00 13.11 -1.69
N PRO A 62 -1.61 14.30 -1.71
CA PRO A 62 -3.06 14.41 -1.86
C PRO A 62 -3.57 13.66 -3.11
N GLN A 63 -2.79 13.63 -4.18
CA GLN A 63 -3.14 12.91 -5.40
C GLN A 63 -3.12 11.39 -5.19
N SER A 64 -2.05 10.84 -4.64
CA SER A 64 -1.97 9.38 -4.40
C SER A 64 -3.00 8.92 -3.36
N LEU A 65 -3.32 9.77 -2.39
CA LEU A 65 -4.35 9.51 -1.41
C LEU A 65 -5.75 9.41 -2.06
N SER A 66 -6.00 10.16 -3.15
CA SER A 66 -7.26 10.08 -3.89
C SER A 66 -7.47 8.72 -4.58
N TYR A 67 -6.39 7.98 -4.85
CA TYR A 67 -6.45 6.64 -5.46
C TYR A 67 -6.64 5.53 -4.44
N TRP A 68 -6.54 5.84 -3.15
CA TRP A 68 -6.47 4.83 -2.09
C TRP A 68 -7.67 3.89 -2.07
N LYS A 69 -8.88 4.42 -2.23
CA LYS A 69 -10.11 3.62 -2.25
C LYS A 69 -10.13 2.57 -3.37
N ASP A 70 -9.49 2.87 -4.49
CA ASP A 70 -9.40 1.97 -5.64
C ASP A 70 -8.28 0.94 -5.46
N ILE A 71 -7.18 1.35 -4.85
CA ILE A 71 -5.97 0.53 -4.68
C ILE A 71 -6.08 -0.44 -3.51
N TYR A 72 -6.58 0.01 -2.38
CA TYR A 72 -6.57 -0.77 -1.15
C TYR A 72 -7.29 -2.12 -1.26
N PRO A 73 -8.49 -2.20 -1.86
CA PRO A 73 -9.14 -3.49 -2.09
C PRO A 73 -8.31 -4.45 -2.96
N LEU A 74 -7.59 -3.92 -3.94
CA LEU A 74 -6.71 -4.72 -4.81
C LEU A 74 -5.50 -5.24 -4.03
N ILE A 75 -4.94 -4.44 -3.12
CA ILE A 75 -3.84 -4.87 -2.25
C ILE A 75 -4.28 -6.00 -1.33
N LEU A 76 -5.47 -5.88 -0.73
CA LEU A 76 -6.03 -6.92 0.14
C LEU A 76 -6.25 -8.25 -0.59
N ASN A 77 -6.61 -8.20 -1.88
CA ASN A 77 -6.88 -9.37 -2.70
C ASN A 77 -5.68 -9.74 -3.59
N SER A 78 -4.52 -9.16 -3.36
CA SER A 78 -3.32 -9.48 -4.13
C SER A 78 -2.94 -10.96 -3.99
N PRO A 79 -2.56 -11.62 -5.10
CA PRO A 79 -2.10 -13.00 -5.06
C PRO A 79 -0.75 -13.19 -4.33
N VAL A 80 -0.03 -12.08 -4.11
CA VAL A 80 1.23 -12.03 -3.37
C VAL A 80 1.09 -11.00 -2.26
N GLU A 81 1.52 -11.34 -1.05
CA GLU A 81 1.45 -10.41 0.08
C GLU A 81 2.29 -9.16 -0.18
N ILE A 82 1.66 -8.01 -0.04
CA ILE A 82 2.27 -6.68 -0.17
C ILE A 82 2.42 -6.10 1.23
N THR A 83 3.63 -5.74 1.61
CA THR A 83 3.95 -5.19 2.93
C THR A 83 4.17 -3.69 2.91
N ALA A 84 4.53 -3.12 1.75
CA ALA A 84 4.67 -1.67 1.60
C ALA A 84 4.38 -1.18 0.19
N LEU A 85 3.92 0.07 0.10
CA LEU A 85 3.84 0.86 -1.12
C LEU A 85 4.77 2.06 -0.97
N ASP A 86 5.61 2.31 -1.96
CA ASP A 86 6.52 3.44 -1.98
C ASP A 86 6.19 4.36 -3.17
N TRP A 87 5.65 5.53 -2.86
CA TRP A 87 5.33 6.62 -3.79
C TRP A 87 6.26 7.81 -3.68
N ARG A 88 7.41 7.67 -3.05
CA ARG A 88 8.37 8.77 -2.96
C ARG A 88 8.83 9.25 -4.34
N ASP A 89 8.88 8.35 -5.30
CA ASP A 89 8.99 8.68 -6.73
C ASP A 89 7.61 8.54 -7.40
N PRO A 90 6.92 9.65 -7.77
CA PRO A 90 5.60 9.57 -8.39
C PRO A 90 5.59 8.86 -9.75
N SER A 91 6.74 8.79 -10.42
CA SER A 91 6.89 8.12 -11.72
C SER A 91 7.07 6.60 -11.60
N ASN A 92 7.28 6.11 -10.38
CA ASN A 92 7.53 4.69 -10.15
C ASN A 92 7.01 4.23 -8.80
N LEU A 93 5.78 3.73 -8.78
CA LEU A 93 5.24 3.05 -7.62
C LEU A 93 6.00 1.74 -7.40
N ILE A 94 6.59 1.58 -6.24
CA ILE A 94 7.28 0.35 -5.85
C ILE A 94 6.47 -0.36 -4.76
N LEU A 95 6.26 -1.66 -4.93
CA LEU A 95 5.65 -2.51 -3.93
C LEU A 95 6.74 -3.36 -3.26
N ASP A 96 6.74 -3.43 -1.93
CA ASP A 96 7.51 -4.43 -1.21
C ASP A 96 6.64 -5.67 -1.01
N THR A 97 7.14 -6.79 -1.47
CA THR A 97 6.44 -8.08 -1.43
C THR A 97 7.34 -9.18 -0.87
N VAL A 98 6.75 -10.33 -0.57
CA VAL A 98 7.51 -11.52 -0.18
C VAL A 98 8.47 -12.02 -1.25
N LEU A 99 8.26 -11.64 -2.52
CA LEU A 99 9.15 -11.95 -3.66
C LEU A 99 10.26 -10.91 -3.86
N GLY A 100 10.22 -9.80 -3.14
CA GLY A 100 11.12 -8.66 -3.29
C GLY A 100 10.40 -7.41 -3.77
N LYS A 101 11.18 -6.44 -4.27
CA LYS A 101 10.65 -5.17 -4.78
C LYS A 101 10.03 -5.34 -6.15
N VAL A 102 8.87 -4.72 -6.35
CA VAL A 102 8.12 -4.75 -7.60
C VAL A 102 7.95 -3.32 -8.10
N HIS A 103 8.51 -3.02 -9.27
CA HIS A 103 8.39 -1.73 -9.93
C HIS A 103 7.15 -1.72 -10.83
N CYS A 104 6.19 -0.87 -10.52
CA CYS A 104 4.93 -0.75 -11.26
C CYS A 104 4.92 0.42 -12.24
N GLY A 105 5.93 1.30 -12.21
CA GLY A 105 5.90 2.55 -12.95
C GLY A 105 4.88 3.54 -12.40
N THR A 106 4.47 4.50 -13.21
CA THR A 106 3.44 5.47 -12.82
C THR A 106 2.09 4.78 -12.65
N TYR A 107 1.42 5.02 -11.52
CA TYR A 107 0.03 4.58 -11.36
C TYR A 107 -0.88 5.35 -12.33
N LEU A 108 -1.57 4.65 -13.20
CA LEU A 108 -2.47 5.24 -14.19
C LEU A 108 -3.94 5.10 -13.78
N ASN A 109 -4.38 3.88 -13.47
CA ASN A 109 -5.76 3.57 -13.09
C ASN A 109 -5.85 2.21 -12.41
N GLN A 110 -7.02 1.93 -11.85
CA GLN A 110 -7.31 0.68 -11.16
C GLN A 110 -7.18 -0.56 -12.06
N GLU A 111 -7.61 -0.46 -13.32
CA GLU A 111 -7.58 -1.57 -14.27
C GLU A 111 -6.15 -2.03 -14.56
N GLN A 112 -5.26 -1.10 -14.87
CA GLN A 112 -3.85 -1.42 -15.11
C GLN A 112 -3.18 -1.98 -13.85
N PHE A 113 -3.48 -1.42 -12.69
CA PHE A 113 -2.93 -1.91 -11.43
C PHE A 113 -3.38 -3.35 -11.14
N LEU A 114 -4.64 -3.68 -11.42
CA LEU A 114 -5.15 -5.05 -11.32
C LEU A 114 -4.38 -6.00 -12.27
N GLU A 115 -4.15 -5.58 -13.52
CA GLU A 115 -3.36 -6.37 -14.49
C GLU A 115 -1.92 -6.61 -13.98
N GLN A 116 -1.30 -5.59 -13.38
CA GLN A 116 0.03 -5.71 -12.77
C GLN A 116 0.04 -6.72 -11.61
N LEU A 117 -0.97 -6.70 -10.75
CA LEU A 117 -1.08 -7.67 -9.66
C LEU A 117 -1.34 -9.10 -10.17
N GLN A 118 -2.11 -9.25 -11.25
CA GLN A 118 -2.32 -10.55 -11.91
C GLN A 118 -1.02 -11.06 -12.53
N ALA A 119 -0.23 -10.19 -13.18
CA ALA A 119 1.09 -10.53 -13.69
C ALA A 119 2.05 -10.94 -12.56
N LEU A 120 2.00 -10.24 -11.42
CA LEU A 120 2.75 -10.61 -10.22
C LEU A 120 2.39 -12.01 -9.73
N GLY A 121 1.11 -12.35 -9.73
CA GLY A 121 0.64 -13.70 -9.37
C GLY A 121 1.18 -14.79 -10.30
N LYS A 122 1.25 -14.52 -11.59
CA LYS A 122 1.86 -15.45 -12.58
C LYS A 122 3.36 -15.60 -12.35
N LEU A 123 4.07 -14.49 -12.11
CA LEU A 123 5.51 -14.52 -11.81
C LEU A 123 5.80 -15.26 -10.51
N SER A 124 4.94 -15.17 -9.50
CA SER A 124 5.12 -15.88 -8.24
C SER A 124 5.13 -17.39 -8.41
N LYS A 125 4.36 -17.91 -9.34
CA LYS A 125 4.33 -19.34 -9.67
C LYS A 125 5.59 -19.80 -10.42
N LEU A 126 6.17 -18.91 -11.24
CA LEU A 126 7.40 -19.19 -11.98
C LEU A 126 8.67 -19.00 -11.13
N SER A 127 8.63 -18.08 -10.17
CA SER A 127 9.78 -17.72 -9.33
C SER A 127 10.18 -18.80 -8.33
N SER A 128 9.38 -19.84 -8.13
CA SER A 128 9.77 -21.03 -7.35
C SER A 128 11.04 -21.73 -7.88
N GLN A 129 11.40 -21.48 -9.15
CA GLN A 129 12.60 -22.02 -9.80
C GLN A 129 13.83 -21.10 -9.67
N VAL A 130 13.67 -19.86 -9.20
CA VAL A 130 14.74 -18.88 -9.05
C VAL A 130 14.92 -18.57 -7.55
N PRO A 131 16.16 -18.71 -7.00
CA PRO A 131 16.43 -18.31 -5.63
C PRO A 131 16.09 -16.82 -5.42
N GLN A 132 15.29 -16.51 -4.41
CA GLN A 132 14.87 -15.12 -4.10
C GLN A 132 16.05 -14.19 -3.87
N GLU A 133 17.14 -14.70 -3.32
CA GLU A 133 18.39 -13.96 -3.07
C GLU A 133 19.03 -13.40 -4.34
N ARG A 134 18.67 -13.94 -5.50
CA ARG A 134 19.15 -13.50 -6.81
C ARG A 134 18.28 -12.43 -7.44
N ILE A 135 17.06 -12.26 -6.98
CA ILE A 135 16.12 -11.28 -7.54
C ILE A 135 16.52 -9.90 -7.02
N ILE A 136 16.85 -8.97 -7.92
CA ILE A 136 17.06 -7.57 -7.59
C ILE A 136 15.69 -6.89 -7.46
N TYR A 137 14.86 -6.99 -8.50
CA TYR A 137 13.48 -6.51 -8.52
C TYR A 137 12.70 -7.15 -9.66
N LEU A 138 11.39 -7.07 -9.55
CA LEU A 138 10.44 -7.42 -10.60
C LEU A 138 9.96 -6.14 -11.29
N ASP A 139 9.87 -6.11 -12.60
CA ASP A 139 9.36 -4.99 -13.36
C ASP A 139 8.01 -5.34 -13.99
N LEU A 140 6.97 -4.67 -13.54
CA LEU A 140 5.59 -4.79 -13.99
C LEU A 140 5.08 -3.49 -14.62
N SER A 141 5.95 -2.55 -14.96
CA SER A 141 5.55 -1.30 -15.60
C SER A 141 4.79 -1.55 -16.91
N ASN A 142 5.13 -2.64 -17.61
CA ASN A 142 4.33 -3.21 -18.69
C ASN A 142 3.82 -4.60 -18.26
N PRO A 143 2.53 -4.72 -17.85
CA PRO A 143 1.99 -6.01 -17.39
C PRO A 143 1.92 -7.08 -18.49
N ASP A 144 1.95 -6.69 -19.76
CA ASP A 144 1.99 -7.62 -20.89
C ASP A 144 3.39 -8.22 -21.14
N ALA A 145 4.41 -7.55 -20.63
CA ALA A 145 5.81 -7.98 -20.75
C ALA A 145 6.55 -7.86 -19.41
N PRO A 146 6.11 -8.59 -18.37
CA PRO A 146 6.75 -8.55 -17.06
C PRO A 146 8.17 -9.10 -17.15
N SER A 147 9.10 -8.53 -16.38
CA SER A 147 10.49 -8.97 -16.36
C SER A 147 11.02 -9.13 -14.94
N VAL A 148 12.02 -10.00 -14.79
CA VAL A 148 12.73 -10.25 -13.55
C VAL A 148 14.18 -9.81 -13.72
N HIS A 149 14.63 -8.88 -12.89
CA HIS A 149 16.02 -8.46 -12.87
C HIS A 149 16.80 -9.24 -11.83
N LEU A 150 17.84 -9.94 -12.29
CA LEU A 150 18.65 -10.85 -11.47
C LEU A 150 20.05 -10.28 -11.25
N LYS A 151 20.64 -10.62 -10.11
CA LYS A 151 22.06 -10.38 -9.86
C LYS A 151 22.92 -11.24 -10.78
N ASP A 152 23.98 -10.65 -11.32
CA ASP A 152 24.97 -11.39 -12.09
C ASP A 152 25.64 -12.44 -11.19
N ILE A 153 25.81 -13.65 -11.75
CA ILE A 153 26.62 -14.67 -11.09
C ILE A 153 28.07 -14.39 -11.50
N PRO A 154 28.99 -14.12 -10.54
CA PRO A 154 30.40 -14.07 -10.89
C PRO A 154 30.79 -15.43 -11.47
N PRO A 155 31.61 -15.46 -12.55
CA PRO A 155 32.11 -16.71 -13.10
C PRO A 155 32.80 -17.49 -11.99
N LYS A 156 32.45 -18.79 -11.87
CA LYS A 156 33.20 -19.68 -10.97
C LYS A 156 34.66 -19.63 -11.42
N SER A 157 35.51 -19.13 -10.57
CA SER A 157 36.96 -19.34 -10.74
C SER A 157 37.23 -20.82 -10.49
N ASP A 158 37.54 -21.54 -11.55
CA ASP A 158 38.08 -22.88 -11.48
C ASP A 158 39.44 -22.86 -10.80
#